data_a659b4064f222a26b2a32666575fdce4
#
_entry.id   a659b4064f222a26b2a32666575fdce4
#
_cell.length_a   1.000
_cell.length_b   1.000
_cell.length_c   1.000
_cell.angle_alpha   90.00
_cell.angle_beta   90.00
_cell.angle_gamma   90.00
#
_symmetry.space_group_name_H-M   'P 1'
#
loop_
_entity.id
_entity.type
_entity.pdbx_description
1 polymer ?
#
loop_
_entity_poly.entity_id
_entity_poly.type
_entity_poly.pdbx_seq_one_letter_code
_entity_poly.pdbx_strand_id
1 'polypeptide(L)'
;MSDPTPSRTSSRKGRLYGAAAAVGVALLVGGGIVARNADHTEQAEFARANALPTVNVLHPQPAEAGAIRLPGMLEPDNEAAIHARASGYVARRLVDIGDHVRAGQVLAVLDAPEVEQQLAQAQADLRTAEANRGLAQTTAVRWDALRAKDAVSQQETDEKSGRLAAATALASSARANVERLRATLGFSRVVAPFAGRVTSRNAEIGALVNAGNGAASPLFTIADDRRLRLRVRVPQALSGQLTRGVLASLTVPEYPGESFDAVLARTAGAVDRASGTVLAEFEVNNAGQRLKPGGYAEVAIPMAAGTAVTLPASALIVTPKGTMVGLVDREGRVTMRPVMIGRDDGASVQIASGLTPQARVIATPPEALAQGDRVRIVRNRGKGTANAQN
;
A
#
# COMPACT_ATOMS: atom_id res chain seq x y z
N MET A 1 -70.70 -92.27 62.81
CA MET A 1 -71.90 -92.89 62.28
C MET A 1 -72.18 -92.26 60.96
N SER A 2 -71.81 -92.90 59.90
CA SER A 2 -72.49 -93.08 58.62
C SER A 2 -72.49 -91.92 57.66
N ASP A 3 -71.61 -91.88 56.75
CA ASP A 3 -71.66 -91.31 55.42
C ASP A 3 -72.86 -91.78 54.58
N PRO A 4 -73.19 -91.00 53.50
CA PRO A 4 -72.63 -91.40 52.21
C PRO A 4 -72.38 -90.21 51.19
N THR A 5 -71.47 -90.44 50.34
CA THR A 5 -71.06 -89.74 49.07
C THR A 5 -72.18 -89.87 47.99
N PRO A 6 -72.19 -88.87 47.07
CA PRO A 6 -72.72 -89.13 45.72
C PRO A 6 -71.73 -88.82 44.61
N SER A 7 -71.80 -89.58 43.56
CA SER A 7 -70.98 -89.69 42.31
C SER A 7 -71.12 -88.49 41.35
N ARG A 8 -70.00 -88.12 40.73
CA ARG A 8 -69.98 -87.19 39.58
C ARG A 8 -70.07 -87.94 38.26
N THR A 9 -70.99 -87.56 37.47
CA THR A 9 -71.06 -87.86 36.02
C THR A 9 -70.48 -86.66 35.23
N SER A 10 -69.39 -86.84 34.52
CA SER A 10 -68.77 -85.80 33.67
C SER A 10 -69.42 -85.78 32.29
N SER A 11 -69.93 -84.60 31.90
CA SER A 11 -70.50 -84.32 30.58
C SER A 11 -69.36 -83.89 29.62
N ARG A 12 -69.06 -84.69 28.60
CA ARG A 12 -68.03 -84.46 27.54
C ARG A 12 -68.30 -83.25 26.63
N LYS A 13 -69.47 -82.64 26.63
CA LYS A 13 -69.90 -81.51 25.78
C LYS A 13 -69.37 -80.13 26.31
N GLY A 14 -69.09 -79.96 27.61
CA GLY A 14 -68.53 -78.69 28.15
C GLY A 14 -67.08 -78.40 27.80
N ARG A 15 -66.27 -79.44 27.51
CA ARG A 15 -64.86 -79.29 27.15
C ARG A 15 -64.63 -78.82 25.72
N LEU A 16 -65.51 -79.12 24.78
CA LEU A 16 -65.42 -78.62 23.37
C LEU A 16 -65.75 -77.15 23.25
N TYR A 17 -66.72 -76.62 24.00
CA TYR A 17 -67.07 -75.19 23.98
C TYR A 17 -65.96 -74.33 24.71
N GLY A 18 -65.34 -74.83 25.74
CA GLY A 18 -64.24 -74.20 26.43
C GLY A 18 -62.97 -74.06 25.56
N ALA A 19 -62.66 -75.13 24.78
CA ALA A 19 -61.51 -75.11 23.83
C ALA A 19 -61.72 -74.13 22.64
N ALA A 20 -62.94 -74.07 22.09
CA ALA A 20 -63.30 -73.14 21.04
C ALA A 20 -63.30 -71.69 21.52
N ALA A 21 -63.71 -71.38 22.72
CA ALA A 21 -63.63 -70.05 23.33
C ALA A 21 -62.18 -69.62 23.59
N ALA A 22 -61.37 -70.55 24.08
CA ALA A 22 -59.89 -70.28 24.29
C ALA A 22 -59.15 -69.98 22.99
N VAL A 23 -59.46 -70.71 21.89
CA VAL A 23 -58.85 -70.46 20.57
C VAL A 23 -59.35 -69.10 20.00
N GLY A 24 -60.63 -68.78 20.19
CA GLY A 24 -61.14 -67.44 19.77
C GLY A 24 -60.48 -66.28 20.49
N VAL A 25 -60.30 -66.41 21.82
CA VAL A 25 -59.57 -65.40 22.60
C VAL A 25 -58.12 -65.34 22.22
N ALA A 26 -57.43 -66.45 21.95
CA ALA A 26 -56.04 -66.49 21.49
C ALA A 26 -55.87 -65.84 20.10
N LEU A 27 -56.85 -66.02 19.18
CA LEU A 27 -56.79 -65.34 17.86
C LEU A 27 -57.11 -63.87 17.98
N LEU A 28 -58.02 -63.41 18.88
CA LEU A 28 -58.27 -62.01 19.12
C LEU A 28 -57.06 -61.33 19.80
N VAL A 29 -56.41 -61.96 20.76
CA VAL A 29 -55.21 -61.44 21.43
C VAL A 29 -54.05 -61.49 20.48
N GLY A 30 -53.81 -62.53 19.67
CA GLY A 30 -52.79 -62.63 18.66
C GLY A 30 -53.00 -61.58 17.54
N GLY A 31 -54.24 -61.42 17.05
CA GLY A 31 -54.55 -60.36 16.06
C GLY A 31 -54.36 -58.96 16.61
N GLY A 32 -54.74 -58.73 17.89
CA GLY A 32 -54.49 -57.44 18.53
C GLY A 32 -53.03 -57.08 18.76
N ILE A 33 -52.19 -58.08 19.05
CA ILE A 33 -50.77 -57.88 19.20
C ILE A 33 -50.11 -57.62 17.86
N VAL A 34 -50.49 -58.30 16.77
CA VAL A 34 -49.96 -58.06 15.41
C VAL A 34 -50.37 -56.69 14.89
N ALA A 35 -51.68 -56.30 15.09
CA ALA A 35 -52.11 -54.94 14.70
C ALA A 35 -51.41 -53.83 15.49
N ARG A 36 -51.21 -54.04 16.81
CA ARG A 36 -50.51 -53.07 17.66
C ARG A 36 -49.01 -52.96 17.29
N ASN A 37 -48.37 -54.03 16.90
CA ASN A 37 -46.96 -53.98 16.39
C ASN A 37 -46.85 -53.31 15.02
N ALA A 38 -47.84 -53.46 14.13
CA ALA A 38 -47.86 -52.74 12.84
C ALA A 38 -48.09 -51.23 13.06
N ASP A 39 -48.98 -50.82 13.96
CA ASP A 39 -49.09 -49.36 14.29
C ASP A 39 -47.88 -48.78 14.95
N HIS A 40 -47.14 -49.54 15.75
CA HIS A 40 -45.88 -49.10 16.37
C HIS A 40 -44.74 -48.96 15.34
N THR A 41 -44.71 -49.76 14.29
CA THR A 41 -43.70 -49.61 13.21
C THR A 41 -44.00 -48.42 12.33
N GLU A 42 -45.24 -48.17 11.92
CA GLU A 42 -45.63 -46.96 11.19
C GLU A 42 -45.39 -45.67 12.00
N GLN A 43 -45.79 -45.67 13.29
CA GLN A 43 -45.55 -44.52 14.17
C GLN A 43 -44.05 -44.29 14.41
N ALA A 44 -43.25 -45.34 14.50
CA ALA A 44 -41.78 -45.23 14.62
C ALA A 44 -41.12 -44.72 13.31
N GLU A 45 -41.64 -45.08 12.13
CA GLU A 45 -41.18 -44.55 10.85
C GLU A 45 -41.63 -43.09 10.65
N PHE A 46 -42.83 -42.73 11.01
CA PHE A 46 -43.33 -41.35 11.04
C PHE A 46 -42.52 -40.47 12.03
N ALA A 47 -42.25 -41.02 13.23
CA ALA A 47 -41.41 -40.32 14.22
C ALA A 47 -39.98 -40.13 13.74
N ARG A 48 -39.36 -41.14 13.09
CA ARG A 48 -38.04 -41.04 12.49
C ARG A 48 -38.00 -40.10 11.28
N ALA A 49 -39.03 -40.09 10.41
CA ALA A 49 -39.13 -39.20 9.28
C ALA A 49 -39.32 -37.72 9.69
N ASN A 50 -39.98 -37.48 10.83
CA ASN A 50 -40.18 -36.13 11.40
C ASN A 50 -39.05 -35.73 12.38
N ALA A 51 -38.18 -36.65 12.77
CA ALA A 51 -36.99 -36.39 13.64
C ALA A 51 -35.80 -35.85 12.89
N LEU A 52 -35.84 -35.74 11.54
CA LEU A 52 -34.74 -35.12 10.79
C LEU A 52 -34.71 -33.60 11.06
N PRO A 53 -33.64 -33.06 11.66
CA PRO A 53 -33.56 -31.64 11.89
C PRO A 53 -33.64 -30.88 10.56
N THR A 54 -34.49 -29.88 10.57
CA THR A 54 -34.69 -29.02 9.39
C THR A 54 -33.69 -27.89 9.41
N VAL A 55 -32.94 -27.73 8.35
CA VAL A 55 -31.87 -26.72 8.24
C VAL A 55 -32.03 -25.84 7.00
N ASN A 56 -31.69 -24.60 7.15
CA ASN A 56 -31.51 -23.66 6.02
C ASN A 56 -30.08 -23.76 5.47
N VAL A 57 -29.97 -23.85 4.16
CA VAL A 57 -28.69 -23.90 3.48
C VAL A 57 -28.43 -22.59 2.73
N LEU A 58 -27.26 -22.07 2.88
CA LEU A 58 -26.73 -20.92 2.12
C LEU A 58 -25.48 -21.30 1.32
N HIS A 59 -25.19 -20.50 0.33
CA HIS A 59 -23.90 -20.58 -0.39
C HIS A 59 -23.01 -19.46 0.13
N PRO A 60 -21.73 -19.75 0.43
CA PRO A 60 -20.78 -18.73 0.79
C PRO A 60 -20.69 -17.68 -0.33
N GLN A 61 -20.71 -16.42 0.05
CA GLN A 61 -20.49 -15.34 -0.90
C GLN A 61 -18.97 -15.11 -1.03
N PRO A 62 -18.45 -14.82 -2.23
CA PRO A 62 -17.07 -14.37 -2.34
C PRO A 62 -16.86 -13.18 -1.39
N ALA A 63 -15.75 -13.21 -0.64
CA ALA A 63 -15.43 -12.08 0.22
C ALA A 63 -15.23 -10.84 -0.67
N GLU A 64 -15.80 -9.72 -0.28
CA GLU A 64 -15.52 -8.46 -0.96
C GLU A 64 -14.01 -8.16 -0.86
N ALA A 65 -13.46 -7.62 -1.94
CA ALA A 65 -12.10 -7.14 -1.94
C ALA A 65 -11.97 -6.06 -0.85
N GLY A 66 -11.34 -6.40 0.24
CA GLY A 66 -11.07 -5.46 1.31
C GLY A 66 -10.06 -4.42 0.86
N ALA A 67 -10.11 -3.20 1.40
CA ALA A 67 -9.02 -2.26 1.29
C ALA A 67 -8.29 -2.19 2.63
N ILE A 68 -6.96 -2.27 2.57
CA ILE A 68 -6.15 -1.96 3.75
C ILE A 68 -5.90 -0.47 3.81
N ARG A 69 -6.14 0.14 4.96
CA ARG A 69 -5.86 1.55 5.22
C ARG A 69 -4.54 1.68 5.95
N LEU A 70 -3.62 2.44 5.38
CA LEU A 70 -2.30 2.65 5.94
C LEU A 70 -1.96 4.14 5.95
N PRO A 71 -1.29 4.62 7.00
CA PRO A 71 -0.79 5.98 7.03
C PRO A 71 0.41 6.13 6.10
N GLY A 72 0.53 7.30 5.48
CA GLY A 72 1.66 7.68 4.66
C GLY A 72 1.98 9.17 4.80
N MET A 73 3.09 9.57 4.20
CA MET A 73 3.53 10.95 4.13
C MET A 73 3.66 11.39 2.68
N LEU A 74 3.10 12.54 2.37
CA LEU A 74 3.22 13.18 1.08
C LEU A 74 4.56 13.90 0.98
N GLU A 75 5.38 13.52 0.05
CA GLU A 75 6.66 14.18 -0.25
C GLU A 75 6.58 14.81 -1.63
N PRO A 76 7.29 15.93 -1.89
CA PRO A 76 7.35 16.51 -3.22
C PRO A 76 8.13 15.58 -4.17
N ASP A 77 7.87 15.66 -5.47
CA ASP A 77 8.64 14.91 -6.46
C ASP A 77 10.12 15.32 -6.45
N ASN A 78 10.36 16.62 -6.36
CA ASN A 78 11.70 17.19 -6.21
C ASN A 78 11.70 18.22 -5.08
N GLU A 79 12.73 18.19 -4.26
CA GLU A 79 12.99 19.18 -3.22
C GLU A 79 14.46 19.58 -3.27
N ALA A 80 14.73 20.88 -3.15
CA ALA A 80 16.10 21.39 -3.11
C ALA A 80 16.28 22.40 -1.99
N ALA A 81 17.26 22.13 -1.14
CA ALA A 81 17.80 23.07 -0.18
C ALA A 81 18.85 23.95 -0.87
N ILE A 82 18.58 25.24 -1.02
CA ILE A 82 19.42 26.19 -1.74
C ILE A 82 20.37 26.87 -0.77
N HIS A 83 21.65 26.58 -0.90
CA HIS A 83 22.73 27.18 -0.11
C HIS A 83 23.48 28.25 -0.89
N ALA A 84 24.12 29.19 -0.18
CA ALA A 84 25.05 30.13 -0.79
C ALA A 84 26.27 29.42 -1.33
N ARG A 85 26.67 29.74 -2.57
CA ARG A 85 27.89 29.25 -3.23
C ARG A 85 29.01 30.31 -3.28
N ALA A 86 28.66 31.57 -2.93
CA ALA A 86 29.60 32.66 -2.70
C ALA A 86 29.31 33.26 -1.33
N SER A 87 30.37 33.72 -0.64
CA SER A 87 30.24 34.46 0.62
C SER A 87 29.90 35.92 0.32
N GLY A 88 29.07 36.53 1.19
CA GLY A 88 28.66 37.93 1.03
C GLY A 88 27.42 38.23 1.89
N TYR A 89 26.90 39.45 1.75
CA TYR A 89 25.68 39.90 2.42
C TYR A 89 24.49 39.76 1.51
N VAL A 90 23.32 39.38 2.04
CA VAL A 90 22.08 39.39 1.28
C VAL A 90 21.69 40.82 0.97
N ALA A 91 21.96 41.29 -0.24
CA ALA A 91 21.63 42.65 -0.68
C ALA A 91 20.15 42.82 -1.00
N ARG A 92 19.55 41.86 -1.69
CA ARG A 92 18.13 41.87 -2.10
C ARG A 92 17.54 40.48 -2.07
N ARG A 93 16.33 40.38 -1.63
CA ARG A 93 15.46 39.21 -1.69
C ARG A 93 14.34 39.51 -2.70
N LEU A 94 14.10 38.60 -3.64
CA LEU A 94 13.16 38.77 -4.75
C LEU A 94 11.92 37.85 -4.64
N VAL A 95 11.95 36.89 -3.70
CA VAL A 95 10.87 35.94 -3.47
C VAL A 95 10.65 35.71 -1.97
N ASP A 96 9.44 35.27 -1.59
CA ASP A 96 9.10 34.93 -0.21
C ASP A 96 8.51 33.52 -0.10
N ILE A 97 8.21 33.08 1.13
CA ILE A 97 7.56 31.80 1.41
C ILE A 97 6.19 31.76 0.72
N GLY A 98 5.92 30.65 0.04
CA GLY A 98 4.67 30.44 -0.69
C GLY A 98 4.73 30.85 -2.15
N ASP A 99 5.74 31.63 -2.57
CA ASP A 99 5.88 32.08 -3.96
C ASP A 99 6.19 30.92 -4.90
N HIS A 100 5.61 30.96 -6.11
CA HIS A 100 5.97 30.08 -7.20
C HIS A 100 7.15 30.65 -7.98
N VAL A 101 8.15 29.80 -8.21
CA VAL A 101 9.36 30.17 -8.96
C VAL A 101 9.55 29.28 -10.17
N ARG A 102 10.21 29.81 -11.20
CA ARG A 102 10.60 29.09 -12.42
C ARG A 102 12.05 28.65 -12.32
N ALA A 103 12.41 27.61 -13.06
CA ALA A 103 13.81 27.22 -13.22
C ALA A 103 14.67 28.40 -13.69
N GLY A 104 15.82 28.66 -13.04
CA GLY A 104 16.70 29.79 -13.32
C GLY A 104 16.24 31.15 -12.78
N GLN A 105 15.07 31.24 -12.13
CA GLN A 105 14.60 32.49 -11.53
C GLN A 105 15.50 32.89 -10.36
N VAL A 106 15.90 34.17 -10.31
CA VAL A 106 16.70 34.72 -9.21
C VAL A 106 15.84 34.87 -7.97
N LEU A 107 16.27 34.27 -6.87
CA LEU A 107 15.61 34.26 -5.55
C LEU A 107 16.15 35.38 -4.65
N ALA A 108 17.48 35.54 -4.65
CA ALA A 108 18.18 36.58 -3.91
C ALA A 108 19.46 36.99 -4.63
N VAL A 109 19.96 38.17 -4.31
CA VAL A 109 21.25 38.70 -4.77
C VAL A 109 22.11 38.95 -3.56
N LEU A 110 23.30 38.38 -3.57
CA LEU A 110 24.33 38.60 -2.56
C LEU A 110 25.26 39.72 -3.02
N ASP A 111 25.65 40.61 -2.13
CA ASP A 111 26.73 41.55 -2.28
C ASP A 111 28.04 40.86 -1.83
N ALA A 112 28.99 40.72 -2.76
CA ALA A 112 30.23 39.99 -2.54
C ALA A 112 31.43 40.88 -2.89
N PRO A 113 31.67 41.98 -2.15
CA PRO A 113 32.68 42.99 -2.50
C PRO A 113 34.12 42.40 -2.57
N GLU A 114 34.42 41.41 -1.76
CA GLU A 114 35.71 40.73 -1.77
C GLU A 114 35.97 40.04 -3.12
N VAL A 115 35.01 39.32 -3.67
CA VAL A 115 35.09 38.62 -4.95
C VAL A 115 35.18 39.64 -6.10
N GLU A 116 34.47 40.76 -6.01
CA GLU A 116 34.48 41.84 -6.99
C GLU A 116 35.89 42.50 -7.05
N GLN A 117 36.52 42.78 -5.91
CA GLN A 117 37.88 43.32 -5.85
C GLN A 117 38.91 42.32 -6.36
N GLN A 118 38.80 41.04 -6.02
CA GLN A 118 39.66 39.98 -6.56
C GLN A 118 39.54 39.87 -8.09
N LEU A 119 38.34 39.99 -8.61
CA LEU A 119 38.10 39.97 -10.06
C LEU A 119 38.73 41.20 -10.72
N ALA A 120 38.60 42.40 -10.16
CA ALA A 120 39.22 43.60 -10.67
C ALA A 120 40.74 43.48 -10.73
N GLN A 121 41.38 42.96 -9.68
CA GLN A 121 42.79 42.68 -9.64
C GLN A 121 43.20 41.68 -10.73
N ALA A 122 42.52 40.53 -10.82
CA ALA A 122 42.86 39.51 -11.84
C ALA A 122 42.69 40.03 -13.27
N GLN A 123 41.76 40.94 -13.52
CA GLN A 123 41.61 41.61 -14.82
C GLN A 123 42.79 42.52 -15.12
N ALA A 124 43.35 43.22 -14.11
CA ALA A 124 44.55 44.02 -14.28
C ALA A 124 45.79 43.16 -14.60
N ASP A 125 45.95 42.03 -13.89
CA ASP A 125 47.02 41.08 -14.13
C ASP A 125 46.92 40.46 -15.54
N LEU A 126 45.72 40.14 -16.00
CA LEU A 126 45.49 39.67 -17.37
C LEU A 126 45.91 40.71 -18.41
N ARG A 127 45.54 41.98 -18.24
CA ARG A 127 45.97 43.06 -19.15
C ARG A 127 47.49 43.18 -19.22
N THR A 128 48.18 43.06 -18.09
CA THR A 128 49.66 43.10 -18.04
C THR A 128 50.26 41.88 -18.77
N ALA A 129 49.72 40.69 -18.56
CA ALA A 129 50.19 39.47 -19.23
C ALA A 129 49.95 39.53 -20.75
N GLU A 130 48.81 40.05 -21.19
CA GLU A 130 48.49 40.23 -22.62
C GLU A 130 49.40 41.29 -23.29
N ALA A 131 49.72 42.39 -22.61
CA ALA A 131 50.68 43.38 -23.11
C ALA A 131 52.08 42.75 -23.27
N ASN A 132 52.56 41.99 -22.30
CA ASN A 132 53.81 41.27 -22.36
C ASN A 132 53.87 40.23 -23.51
N ARG A 133 52.82 39.50 -23.70
CA ARG A 133 52.64 38.57 -24.82
C ARG A 133 52.68 39.29 -26.15
N GLY A 134 51.98 40.44 -26.29
CA GLY A 134 52.01 41.28 -27.51
C GLY A 134 53.44 41.79 -27.87
N LEU A 135 54.16 42.24 -26.84
CA LEU A 135 55.55 42.64 -27.02
C LEU A 135 56.48 41.48 -27.48
N ALA A 136 56.33 40.31 -26.79
CA ALA A 136 57.10 39.11 -27.16
C ALA A 136 56.76 38.62 -28.57
N GLN A 137 55.51 38.69 -28.98
CA GLN A 137 55.02 38.31 -30.31
C GLN A 137 55.61 39.24 -31.39
N THR A 138 55.56 40.55 -31.21
CA THR A 138 56.13 41.50 -32.14
C THR A 138 57.61 41.28 -32.25
N THR A 139 58.33 40.97 -31.15
CA THR A 139 59.74 40.69 -31.13
C THR A 139 60.07 39.40 -31.88
N ALA A 140 59.36 38.30 -31.60
CA ALA A 140 59.58 37.01 -32.26
C ALA A 140 59.36 37.11 -33.78
N VAL A 141 58.25 37.73 -34.23
CA VAL A 141 58.00 37.97 -35.68
C VAL A 141 59.11 38.76 -36.34
N ARG A 142 59.67 39.78 -35.67
CA ARG A 142 60.80 40.59 -36.21
C ARG A 142 62.07 39.75 -36.35
N TRP A 143 62.39 38.91 -35.34
CA TRP A 143 63.56 38.05 -35.37
C TRP A 143 63.41 36.92 -36.39
N ASP A 144 62.24 36.34 -36.60
CA ASP A 144 61.95 35.40 -37.68
C ASP A 144 62.21 36.02 -39.05
N ALA A 145 61.78 37.30 -39.26
CA ALA A 145 62.06 38.02 -40.50
C ALA A 145 63.58 38.37 -40.73
N LEU A 146 64.32 38.63 -39.65
CA LEU A 146 65.80 38.84 -39.71
C LEU A 146 66.56 37.54 -39.99
N ARG A 147 66.09 36.43 -39.38
CA ARG A 147 66.61 35.08 -39.60
C ARG A 147 66.50 34.66 -41.07
N ALA A 148 65.32 34.93 -41.69
CA ALA A 148 65.05 34.67 -43.09
C ALA A 148 66.02 35.41 -44.05
N LYS A 149 66.79 36.46 -43.52
CA LYS A 149 67.77 37.21 -44.22
C LYS A 149 69.18 36.90 -43.75
N ASP A 150 69.43 35.83 -42.98
CA ASP A 150 70.66 35.42 -42.35
C ASP A 150 71.31 36.51 -41.48
N ALA A 151 70.55 37.47 -40.94
CA ALA A 151 71.03 38.59 -40.14
C ALA A 151 71.19 38.30 -38.64
N VAL A 152 70.63 37.15 -38.15
CA VAL A 152 70.66 36.69 -36.76
C VAL A 152 70.85 35.18 -36.67
N SER A 153 71.37 34.69 -35.53
CA SER A 153 71.56 33.25 -35.31
C SER A 153 70.24 32.49 -35.06
N GLN A 154 70.26 31.19 -35.32
CA GLN A 154 69.10 30.27 -34.98
C GLN A 154 68.85 30.32 -33.49
N GLN A 155 69.89 30.26 -32.65
CA GLN A 155 69.73 30.25 -31.20
C GLN A 155 69.05 31.51 -30.68
N GLU A 156 69.33 32.67 -31.19
CA GLU A 156 68.68 33.94 -30.81
C GLU A 156 67.19 33.94 -31.20
N THR A 157 66.85 33.40 -32.39
CA THR A 157 65.45 33.29 -32.85
C THR A 157 64.66 32.34 -31.96
N ASP A 158 65.29 31.18 -31.64
CA ASP A 158 64.66 30.18 -30.76
C ASP A 158 64.43 30.76 -29.34
N GLU A 159 65.34 31.59 -28.81
CA GLU A 159 65.16 32.28 -27.54
C GLU A 159 63.95 33.23 -27.56
N LYS A 160 63.76 34.02 -28.66
CA LYS A 160 62.59 34.94 -28.74
C LYS A 160 61.29 34.19 -28.91
N SER A 161 61.28 33.08 -29.67
CA SER A 161 60.17 32.20 -29.82
C SER A 161 59.78 31.51 -28.48
N GLY A 162 60.84 31.06 -27.72
CA GLY A 162 60.62 30.52 -26.37
C GLY A 162 60.02 31.56 -25.40
N ARG A 163 60.53 32.85 -25.49
CA ARG A 163 59.93 33.95 -24.69
C ARG A 163 58.48 34.22 -25.06
N LEU A 164 58.10 34.16 -26.36
CA LEU A 164 56.70 34.26 -26.80
C LEU A 164 55.81 33.11 -26.25
N ALA A 165 56.33 31.89 -26.33
CA ALA A 165 55.65 30.74 -25.79
C ALA A 165 55.38 30.87 -24.28
N ALA A 166 56.38 31.30 -23.50
CA ALA A 166 56.25 31.56 -22.06
C ALA A 166 55.28 32.69 -21.76
N ALA A 167 55.31 33.81 -22.47
CA ALA A 167 54.37 34.92 -22.28
C ALA A 167 52.94 34.54 -22.68
N THR A 168 52.80 33.70 -23.70
CA THR A 168 51.49 33.15 -24.11
C THR A 168 50.88 32.26 -23.02
N ALA A 169 51.67 31.39 -22.40
CA ALA A 169 51.23 30.54 -21.27
C ALA A 169 50.83 31.37 -20.06
N LEU A 170 51.59 32.45 -19.73
CA LEU A 170 51.23 33.35 -18.62
C LEU A 170 49.93 34.10 -18.89
N ALA A 171 49.69 34.60 -20.10
CA ALA A 171 48.43 35.27 -20.47
C ALA A 171 47.23 34.29 -20.41
N SER A 172 47.45 33.03 -20.84
CA SER A 172 46.43 31.98 -20.73
C SER A 172 46.06 31.66 -19.28
N SER A 173 47.05 31.54 -18.40
CA SER A 173 46.86 31.31 -16.97
C SER A 173 46.09 32.47 -16.30
N ALA A 174 46.48 33.74 -16.59
CA ALA A 174 45.80 34.91 -16.07
C ALA A 174 44.32 34.98 -16.53
N ARG A 175 44.05 34.59 -17.82
CA ARG A 175 42.71 34.54 -18.36
C ARG A 175 41.87 33.48 -17.64
N ALA A 176 42.40 32.30 -17.41
CA ALA A 176 41.72 31.24 -16.65
C ALA A 176 41.36 31.70 -15.22
N ASN A 177 42.23 32.46 -14.57
CA ASN A 177 41.95 33.03 -13.25
C ASN A 177 40.76 34.04 -13.28
N VAL A 178 40.71 34.92 -14.29
CA VAL A 178 39.59 35.86 -14.48
C VAL A 178 38.27 35.09 -14.67
N GLU A 179 38.26 34.04 -15.51
CA GLU A 179 37.05 33.23 -15.74
C GLU A 179 36.63 32.50 -14.46
N ARG A 180 37.56 31.99 -13.68
CA ARG A 180 37.24 31.36 -12.37
C ARG A 180 36.54 32.36 -11.43
N LEU A 181 37.07 33.58 -11.30
CA LEU A 181 36.48 34.61 -10.42
C LEU A 181 35.16 35.14 -10.94
N ARG A 182 34.98 35.24 -12.28
CA ARG A 182 33.66 35.56 -12.87
C ARG A 182 32.64 34.51 -12.54
N ALA A 183 32.97 33.22 -12.63
CA ALA A 183 32.11 32.14 -12.26
C ALA A 183 31.71 32.21 -10.77
N THR A 184 32.72 32.51 -9.90
CA THR A 184 32.44 32.69 -8.46
C THR A 184 31.52 33.87 -8.20
N LEU A 185 31.73 35.00 -8.85
CA LEU A 185 30.85 36.18 -8.75
C LEU A 185 29.44 35.87 -9.31
N GLY A 186 29.31 35.02 -10.34
CA GLY A 186 28.03 34.54 -10.85
C GLY A 186 27.19 33.84 -9.79
N PHE A 187 27.81 33.19 -8.80
CA PHE A 187 27.13 32.55 -7.70
C PHE A 187 26.58 33.53 -6.66
N SER A 188 26.88 34.82 -6.74
CA SER A 188 26.19 35.86 -5.94
C SER A 188 24.68 35.96 -6.27
N ARG A 189 24.28 35.48 -7.44
CA ARG A 189 22.86 35.37 -7.81
C ARG A 189 22.35 33.99 -7.45
N VAL A 190 21.60 33.91 -6.37
CA VAL A 190 20.96 32.67 -5.92
C VAL A 190 19.77 32.39 -6.82
N VAL A 191 19.78 31.25 -7.53
CA VAL A 191 18.74 30.91 -8.51
C VAL A 191 18.05 29.59 -8.18
N ALA A 192 16.79 29.43 -8.60
CA ALA A 192 16.01 28.21 -8.48
C ALA A 192 16.52 27.15 -9.48
N PRO A 193 16.83 25.90 -9.05
CA PRO A 193 17.29 24.84 -9.95
C PRO A 193 16.15 24.27 -10.81
N PHE A 194 14.91 24.32 -10.35
CA PHE A 194 13.71 23.87 -11.04
C PHE A 194 12.50 24.74 -10.67
N ALA A 195 11.40 24.57 -11.36
CA ALA A 195 10.15 25.27 -11.06
C ALA A 195 9.43 24.60 -9.89
N GLY A 196 8.97 25.39 -8.92
CA GLY A 196 8.31 24.88 -7.72
C GLY A 196 7.84 26.02 -6.82
N ARG A 197 7.50 25.70 -5.58
CA ARG A 197 7.10 26.62 -4.53
C ARG A 197 8.20 26.77 -3.49
N VAL A 198 8.41 27.99 -3.00
CA VAL A 198 9.31 28.24 -1.87
C VAL A 198 8.64 27.77 -0.58
N THR A 199 9.19 26.73 0.05
CA THR A 199 8.64 26.12 1.27
C THR A 199 9.29 26.66 2.54
N SER A 200 10.55 27.11 2.46
CA SER A 200 11.22 27.81 3.56
C SER A 200 12.15 28.90 3.06
N ARG A 201 12.41 29.88 3.93
CA ARG A 201 13.25 31.03 3.66
C ARG A 201 14.02 31.44 4.92
N ASN A 202 15.34 31.43 4.82
CA ASN A 202 16.25 31.94 5.86
C ASN A 202 17.15 33.08 5.33
N ALA A 203 16.88 33.56 4.09
CA ALA A 203 17.61 34.68 3.48
C ALA A 203 17.05 36.02 4.00
N GLU A 204 17.66 36.56 5.05
CA GLU A 204 17.31 37.90 5.56
C GLU A 204 18.23 38.96 4.95
N ILE A 205 17.66 40.11 4.56
CA ILE A 205 18.40 41.23 3.97
C ILE A 205 19.41 41.77 5.00
N GLY A 206 20.67 41.93 4.60
CA GLY A 206 21.76 42.35 5.48
C GLY A 206 22.46 41.20 6.23
N ALA A 207 21.93 39.99 6.19
CA ALA A 207 22.60 38.84 6.82
C ALA A 207 23.85 38.43 6.05
N LEU A 208 24.93 38.15 6.79
CA LEU A 208 26.14 37.58 6.24
C LEU A 208 25.95 36.07 5.97
N VAL A 209 26.26 35.64 4.79
CA VAL A 209 26.25 34.22 4.36
C VAL A 209 27.65 33.80 3.98
N ASN A 210 28.04 32.62 4.43
CA ASN A 210 29.35 32.03 4.12
C ASN A 210 29.19 30.83 3.20
N ALA A 211 29.94 30.84 2.08
CA ALA A 211 30.00 29.70 1.16
C ALA A 211 30.73 28.51 1.81
N GLY A 212 30.30 27.29 1.51
CA GLY A 212 30.99 26.06 1.90
C GLY A 212 30.77 25.59 3.32
N ASN A 213 29.97 26.27 4.12
CA ASN A 213 29.61 25.81 5.46
C ASN A 213 28.40 24.86 5.41
N GLY A 214 28.64 23.55 5.19
CA GLY A 214 27.59 22.53 5.06
C GLY A 214 26.67 22.40 6.28
N ALA A 215 27.03 23.03 7.42
CA ALA A 215 26.22 23.10 8.62
C ALA A 215 25.28 24.33 8.63
N ALA A 216 25.41 25.26 7.67
CA ALA A 216 24.54 26.43 7.60
C ALA A 216 23.14 26.05 7.10
N SER A 217 22.11 26.67 7.68
CA SER A 217 20.73 26.53 7.19
C SER A 217 20.64 26.98 5.71
N PRO A 218 19.86 26.27 4.87
CA PRO A 218 19.66 26.67 3.50
C PRO A 218 19.01 28.06 3.42
N LEU A 219 19.38 28.89 2.45
CA LEU A 219 18.76 30.19 2.22
C LEU A 219 17.30 30.09 1.82
N PHE A 220 17.00 29.10 0.99
CA PHE A 220 15.66 28.76 0.55
C PHE A 220 15.51 27.24 0.45
N THR A 221 14.30 26.73 0.64
CA THR A 221 13.92 25.41 0.20
C THR A 221 12.83 25.53 -0.85
N ILE A 222 12.98 24.81 -1.96
CA ILE A 222 12.02 24.80 -3.07
C ILE A 222 11.53 23.37 -3.25
N ALA A 223 10.21 23.19 -3.35
CA ALA A 223 9.57 21.91 -3.60
C ALA A 223 8.71 21.97 -4.87
N ASP A 224 8.78 20.95 -5.72
CA ASP A 224 7.81 20.78 -6.81
C ASP A 224 6.54 20.14 -6.25
N ASP A 225 5.50 20.94 -6.09
CA ASP A 225 4.22 20.57 -5.49
C ASP A 225 3.17 20.10 -6.52
N ARG A 226 3.49 20.05 -7.82
CA ARG A 226 2.55 19.61 -8.88
C ARG A 226 2.34 18.11 -8.90
N ARG A 227 3.35 17.36 -8.52
CA ARG A 227 3.31 15.90 -8.34
C ARG A 227 3.89 15.58 -6.97
N LEU A 228 3.19 14.73 -6.26
CA LEU A 228 3.62 14.29 -4.93
C LEU A 228 3.86 12.79 -4.94
N ARG A 229 4.75 12.35 -4.08
CA ARG A 229 4.99 10.95 -3.79
C ARG A 229 4.46 10.65 -2.40
N LEU A 230 3.52 9.72 -2.32
CA LEU A 230 3.04 9.22 -1.04
C LEU A 230 3.90 8.01 -0.65
N ARG A 231 4.63 8.12 0.44
CA ARG A 231 5.44 7.05 1.01
C ARG A 231 4.68 6.33 2.10
N VAL A 232 4.48 5.03 1.91
CA VAL A 232 3.68 4.18 2.79
C VAL A 232 4.51 2.99 3.23
N ARG A 233 4.49 2.67 4.52
CA ARG A 233 5.11 1.46 5.07
C ARG A 233 4.08 0.34 5.12
N VAL A 234 4.23 -0.63 4.25
CA VAL A 234 3.30 -1.77 4.12
C VAL A 234 3.86 -2.97 4.87
N PRO A 235 3.09 -3.62 5.76
CA PRO A 235 3.50 -4.85 6.43
C PRO A 235 3.98 -5.92 5.44
N GLN A 236 5.06 -6.65 5.75
CA GLN A 236 5.66 -7.66 4.87
C GLN A 236 4.64 -8.70 4.40
N ALA A 237 3.73 -9.14 5.29
CA ALA A 237 2.71 -10.14 4.96
C ALA A 237 1.79 -9.73 3.79
N LEU A 238 1.64 -8.43 3.53
CA LEU A 238 0.78 -7.87 2.48
C LEU A 238 1.58 -7.42 1.26
N SER A 239 2.88 -7.28 1.37
CA SER A 239 3.75 -6.73 0.31
C SER A 239 3.73 -7.55 -0.98
N GLY A 240 3.51 -8.87 -0.90
CA GLY A 240 3.41 -9.75 -2.07
C GLY A 240 2.18 -9.52 -2.96
N GLN A 241 1.16 -8.80 -2.45
CA GLN A 241 -0.05 -8.46 -3.20
C GLN A 241 0.05 -7.09 -3.90
N LEU A 242 1.12 -6.32 -3.61
CA LEU A 242 1.35 -5.02 -4.21
C LEU A 242 1.89 -5.17 -5.63
N THR A 243 1.06 -4.89 -6.62
CA THR A 243 1.48 -4.87 -8.03
C THR A 243 1.58 -3.43 -8.52
N ARG A 244 2.64 -3.14 -9.29
CA ARG A 244 2.83 -1.82 -9.91
C ARG A 244 1.60 -1.42 -10.72
N GLY A 245 1.17 -0.17 -10.60
CA GLY A 245 -0.01 0.36 -11.28
C GLY A 245 -1.32 0.18 -10.52
N VAL A 246 -1.30 -0.43 -9.32
CA VAL A 246 -2.50 -0.51 -8.48
C VAL A 246 -2.98 0.91 -8.14
N LEU A 247 -4.26 1.16 -8.41
CA LEU A 247 -4.96 2.36 -8.00
C LEU A 247 -5.38 2.23 -6.55
N ALA A 248 -5.00 3.21 -5.75
CA ALA A 248 -5.39 3.34 -4.35
C ALA A 248 -6.09 4.68 -4.13
N SER A 249 -6.95 4.75 -3.14
CA SER A 249 -7.66 5.97 -2.75
C SER A 249 -6.94 6.61 -1.58
N LEU A 250 -6.59 7.88 -1.72
CA LEU A 250 -5.91 8.70 -0.72
C LEU A 250 -6.90 9.65 -0.06
N THR A 251 -6.88 9.73 1.26
CA THR A 251 -7.62 10.73 2.04
C THR A 251 -6.67 11.54 2.90
N VAL A 252 -6.95 12.84 3.04
CA VAL A 252 -6.16 13.77 3.86
C VAL A 252 -7.06 14.48 4.86
N PRO A 253 -6.56 14.83 6.05
CA PRO A 253 -7.36 15.49 7.09
C PRO A 253 -7.91 16.86 6.67
N GLU A 254 -7.21 17.56 5.77
CA GLU A 254 -7.58 18.91 5.29
C GLU A 254 -8.85 18.92 4.44
N TYR A 255 -9.22 17.78 3.84
CA TYR A 255 -10.39 17.64 2.97
C TYR A 255 -11.22 16.42 3.39
N PRO A 256 -11.96 16.51 4.51
CA PRO A 256 -12.76 15.39 5.01
C PRO A 256 -13.84 14.97 3.99
N GLY A 257 -13.90 13.70 3.69
CA GLY A 257 -14.89 13.14 2.74
C GLY A 257 -14.49 13.21 1.27
N GLU A 258 -13.36 13.86 0.93
CA GLU A 258 -12.80 13.83 -0.42
C GLU A 258 -11.71 12.75 -0.51
N SER A 259 -11.61 12.12 -1.66
CA SER A 259 -10.56 11.16 -1.98
C SER A 259 -9.78 11.60 -3.21
N PHE A 260 -8.48 11.33 -3.20
CA PHE A 260 -7.56 11.59 -4.30
C PHE A 260 -7.01 10.26 -4.81
N ASP A 261 -6.72 10.20 -6.10
CA ASP A 261 -6.15 9.01 -6.71
C ASP A 261 -4.64 8.93 -6.43
N ALA A 262 -4.20 7.75 -6.03
CA ALA A 262 -2.80 7.42 -5.84
C ALA A 262 -2.47 6.13 -6.62
N VAL A 263 -1.41 6.14 -7.42
CA VAL A 263 -1.00 4.99 -8.24
C VAL A 263 0.29 4.43 -7.70
N LEU A 264 0.33 3.12 -7.39
CA LEU A 264 1.55 2.46 -6.94
C LEU A 264 2.61 2.49 -8.05
N ALA A 265 3.65 3.30 -7.86
CA ALA A 265 4.75 3.45 -8.80
C ALA A 265 5.81 2.36 -8.60
N ARG A 266 6.20 2.12 -7.35
CA ARG A 266 7.26 1.18 -6.99
C ARG A 266 7.20 0.76 -5.52
N THR A 267 7.88 -0.34 -5.21
CA THR A 267 8.19 -0.76 -3.84
C THR A 267 9.71 -0.87 -3.68
N ALA A 268 10.21 -0.74 -2.46
CA ALA A 268 11.66 -0.79 -2.19
C ALA A 268 12.30 -2.16 -2.49
N GLY A 269 11.49 -3.22 -2.65
CA GLY A 269 11.99 -4.58 -2.89
C GLY A 269 12.78 -5.19 -1.72
N ALA A 270 12.83 -4.50 -0.59
CA ALA A 270 13.52 -4.92 0.64
C ALA A 270 12.61 -4.68 1.85
N VAL A 271 12.76 -5.53 2.86
CA VAL A 271 12.07 -5.39 4.15
C VAL A 271 12.97 -4.62 5.11
N ASP A 272 12.43 -3.57 5.70
CA ASP A 272 13.06 -2.88 6.84
C ASP A 272 12.99 -3.80 8.06
N ARG A 273 14.14 -4.23 8.55
CA ARG A 273 14.25 -5.21 9.66
C ARG A 273 13.73 -4.66 10.99
N ALA A 274 13.80 -3.34 11.20
CA ALA A 274 13.37 -2.73 12.45
C ALA A 274 11.83 -2.68 12.57
N SER A 275 11.16 -2.44 11.44
CA SER A 275 9.69 -2.28 11.40
C SER A 275 8.95 -3.47 10.80
N GLY A 276 9.63 -4.42 10.14
CA GLY A 276 8.99 -5.53 9.43
C GLY A 276 8.14 -5.07 8.24
N THR A 277 8.44 -3.91 7.65
CA THR A 277 7.64 -3.30 6.58
C THR A 277 8.43 -3.16 5.28
N VAL A 278 7.72 -3.08 4.16
CA VAL A 278 8.24 -2.71 2.84
C VAL A 278 7.78 -1.30 2.51
N LEU A 279 8.70 -0.44 2.08
CA LEU A 279 8.35 0.90 1.61
C LEU A 279 7.69 0.80 0.23
N ALA A 280 6.48 1.35 0.12
CA ALA A 280 5.76 1.54 -1.13
C ALA A 280 5.65 3.03 -1.45
N GLU A 281 5.89 3.40 -2.70
CA GLU A 281 5.76 4.77 -3.20
C GLU A 281 4.61 4.83 -4.21
N PHE A 282 3.67 5.72 -3.92
CA PHE A 282 2.54 6.04 -4.79
C PHE A 282 2.74 7.41 -5.41
N GLU A 283 2.47 7.53 -6.69
CA GLU A 283 2.39 8.82 -7.38
C GLU A 283 1.01 9.43 -7.20
N VAL A 284 0.99 10.69 -6.80
CA VAL A 284 -0.24 11.47 -6.58
C VAL A 284 -0.19 12.72 -7.46
N ASN A 285 -1.16 12.84 -8.37
CA ASN A 285 -1.29 14.01 -9.20
C ASN A 285 -1.89 15.17 -8.37
N ASN A 286 -1.15 16.26 -8.26
CA ASN A 286 -1.56 17.46 -7.53
C ASN A 286 -1.57 18.70 -8.44
N ALA A 287 -2.04 18.57 -9.68
CA ALA A 287 -2.09 19.67 -10.65
C ALA A 287 -2.86 20.90 -10.11
N GLY A 288 -3.86 20.67 -9.25
CA GLY A 288 -4.60 21.73 -8.55
C GLY A 288 -3.89 22.30 -7.33
N GLN A 289 -2.72 21.79 -6.95
CA GLN A 289 -1.90 22.24 -5.80
C GLN A 289 -2.67 22.31 -4.48
N ARG A 290 -3.66 21.45 -4.33
CA ARG A 290 -4.50 21.34 -3.12
C ARG A 290 -3.80 20.61 -1.99
N LEU A 291 -3.05 19.57 -2.32
CA LEU A 291 -2.28 18.78 -1.36
C LEU A 291 -0.94 19.46 -1.06
N LYS A 292 -0.53 19.42 0.20
CA LYS A 292 0.70 20.06 0.66
C LYS A 292 1.80 19.03 0.86
N PRO A 293 3.02 19.27 0.32
CA PRO A 293 4.19 18.47 0.68
C PRO A 293 4.42 18.47 2.19
N GLY A 294 4.84 17.34 2.74
CA GLY A 294 5.00 17.13 4.18
C GLY A 294 3.73 16.75 4.93
N GLY A 295 2.56 16.75 4.26
CA GLY A 295 1.28 16.38 4.87
C GLY A 295 1.17 14.87 5.12
N TYR A 296 0.42 14.50 6.17
CA TYR A 296 0.02 13.13 6.41
C TYR A 296 -1.21 12.78 5.57
N ALA A 297 -1.28 11.52 5.16
CA ALA A 297 -2.40 11.01 4.40
C ALA A 297 -2.67 9.55 4.76
N GLU A 298 -3.92 9.11 4.63
CA GLU A 298 -4.29 7.72 4.73
C GLU A 298 -4.56 7.17 3.33
N VAL A 299 -3.93 6.07 2.98
CA VAL A 299 -4.16 5.39 1.70
C VAL A 299 -4.93 4.10 1.91
N ALA A 300 -6.03 3.93 1.17
CA ALA A 300 -6.79 2.70 1.07
C ALA A 300 -6.33 1.92 -0.17
N ILE A 301 -5.56 0.87 0.06
CA ILE A 301 -5.01 0.01 -1.00
C ILE A 301 -5.97 -1.17 -1.20
N PRO A 302 -6.56 -1.36 -2.39
CA PRO A 302 -7.41 -2.50 -2.65
C PRO A 302 -6.57 -3.78 -2.58
N MET A 303 -7.04 -4.74 -1.80
CA MET A 303 -6.43 -6.05 -1.70
C MET A 303 -7.22 -7.03 -2.55
N ALA A 304 -6.54 -7.92 -3.26
CA ALA A 304 -7.23 -8.97 -3.99
C ALA A 304 -8.10 -9.79 -3.03
N ALA A 305 -9.38 -9.92 -3.34
CA ALA A 305 -10.21 -10.91 -2.68
C ALA A 305 -9.63 -12.28 -3.04
N GLY A 306 -8.88 -12.89 -2.13
CA GLY A 306 -8.36 -14.23 -2.30
C GLY A 306 -9.49 -15.25 -2.51
N THR A 307 -9.23 -16.53 -2.31
CA THR A 307 -10.26 -17.59 -2.27
C THR A 307 -11.17 -17.51 -1.03
N ALA A 308 -11.03 -16.44 -0.24
CA ALA A 308 -11.79 -16.20 0.95
C ALA A 308 -13.29 -16.03 0.63
N VAL A 309 -14.14 -16.59 1.48
CA VAL A 309 -15.60 -16.48 1.35
C VAL A 309 -16.19 -15.93 2.65
N THR A 310 -17.31 -15.24 2.55
CA THR A 310 -18.02 -14.67 3.69
C THR A 310 -19.23 -15.53 4.04
N LEU A 311 -19.42 -15.76 5.33
CA LEU A 311 -20.56 -16.45 5.93
C LEU A 311 -21.15 -15.59 7.07
N PRO A 312 -22.45 -15.72 7.37
CA PRO A 312 -23.00 -15.23 8.63
C PRO A 312 -22.32 -15.93 9.82
N ALA A 313 -22.04 -15.20 10.90
CA ALA A 313 -21.42 -15.76 12.10
C ALA A 313 -22.22 -16.93 12.69
N SER A 314 -23.57 -16.93 12.51
CA SER A 314 -24.47 -18.02 12.91
C SER A 314 -24.23 -19.38 12.24
N ALA A 315 -23.46 -19.42 11.14
CA ALA A 315 -23.12 -20.65 10.44
C ALA A 315 -21.90 -21.38 11.03
N LEU A 316 -21.18 -20.73 11.96
CA LEU A 316 -20.00 -21.30 12.60
C LEU A 316 -20.38 -22.19 13.79
N ILE A 317 -19.67 -23.29 13.90
CA ILE A 317 -19.75 -24.22 15.04
C ILE A 317 -18.41 -24.17 15.76
N VAL A 318 -18.39 -23.64 16.97
CA VAL A 318 -17.19 -23.58 17.81
C VAL A 318 -17.10 -24.87 18.63
N THR A 319 -16.03 -25.61 18.46
CA THR A 319 -15.77 -26.85 19.17
C THR A 319 -14.45 -26.78 19.91
N PRO A 320 -14.18 -27.66 20.89
CA PRO A 320 -12.86 -27.75 21.52
C PRO A 320 -11.71 -28.08 20.54
N LYS A 321 -12.05 -28.60 19.35
CA LYS A 321 -11.09 -28.92 18.28
C LYS A 321 -10.90 -27.77 17.28
N GLY A 322 -11.58 -26.64 17.47
CA GLY A 322 -11.52 -25.46 16.58
C GLY A 322 -12.88 -25.12 15.97
N THR A 323 -12.86 -24.14 15.07
CA THR A 323 -14.05 -23.66 14.37
C THR A 323 -14.34 -24.55 13.15
N MET A 324 -15.58 -24.94 13.01
CA MET A 324 -16.07 -25.82 11.94
C MET A 324 -17.33 -25.23 11.29
N VAL A 325 -17.67 -25.71 10.11
CA VAL A 325 -18.95 -25.47 9.44
C VAL A 325 -19.60 -26.78 9.04
N GLY A 326 -20.93 -26.83 9.07
CA GLY A 326 -21.71 -27.97 8.57
C GLY A 326 -21.95 -27.82 7.08
N LEU A 327 -21.43 -28.74 6.27
CA LEU A 327 -21.72 -28.84 4.84
C LEU A 327 -22.83 -29.89 4.62
N VAL A 328 -23.70 -29.66 3.63
CA VAL A 328 -24.73 -30.61 3.27
C VAL A 328 -24.59 -31.04 1.83
N ASP A 329 -24.53 -32.36 1.61
CA ASP A 329 -24.50 -32.95 0.27
C ASP A 329 -25.91 -32.93 -0.39
N ARG A 330 -26.00 -33.51 -1.61
CA ARG A 330 -27.30 -33.58 -2.34
C ARG A 330 -28.29 -34.52 -1.70
N GLU A 331 -27.81 -35.49 -0.93
CA GLU A 331 -28.54 -36.53 -0.23
C GLU A 331 -29.01 -36.08 1.19
N GLY A 332 -28.68 -34.85 1.60
CA GLY A 332 -29.01 -34.29 2.90
C GLY A 332 -28.11 -34.77 4.04
N ARG A 333 -26.93 -35.31 3.74
CA ARG A 333 -25.96 -35.77 4.74
C ARG A 333 -25.01 -34.65 5.12
N VAL A 334 -24.76 -34.51 6.42
CA VAL A 334 -23.90 -33.46 6.99
C VAL A 334 -22.43 -33.91 7.05
N THR A 335 -21.54 -33.04 6.61
CA THR A 335 -20.09 -33.18 6.78
C THR A 335 -19.55 -31.98 7.54
N MET A 336 -18.91 -32.22 8.69
CA MET A 336 -18.26 -31.18 9.47
C MET A 336 -16.90 -30.87 8.87
N ARG A 337 -16.65 -29.61 8.47
CA ARG A 337 -15.41 -29.19 7.87
C ARG A 337 -14.72 -28.12 8.73
N PRO A 338 -13.45 -28.33 9.14
CA PRO A 338 -12.69 -27.30 9.82
C PRO A 338 -12.43 -26.13 8.86
N VAL A 339 -12.52 -24.91 9.39
CA VAL A 339 -12.28 -23.68 8.63
C VAL A 339 -11.36 -22.76 9.39
N MET A 340 -10.57 -21.95 8.64
CA MET A 340 -9.77 -20.89 9.22
C MET A 340 -10.48 -19.56 9.04
N ILE A 341 -10.72 -18.88 10.17
CA ILE A 341 -11.28 -17.53 10.19
C ILE A 341 -10.17 -16.55 9.77
N GLY A 342 -10.48 -15.68 8.82
CA GLY A 342 -9.61 -14.59 8.42
C GLY A 342 -9.97 -13.31 9.15
N ARG A 343 -11.20 -12.82 8.95
CA ARG A 343 -11.72 -11.59 9.58
C ARG A 343 -13.10 -11.86 10.15
N ASP A 344 -13.36 -11.30 11.32
CA ASP A 344 -14.66 -11.36 11.99
C ASP A 344 -15.20 -9.93 12.15
N ASP A 345 -16.34 -9.66 11.53
CA ASP A 345 -17.05 -8.37 11.60
C ASP A 345 -18.26 -8.44 12.56
N GLY A 346 -18.38 -9.54 13.34
CA GLY A 346 -19.45 -9.79 14.32
C GLY A 346 -20.72 -10.36 13.69
N ALA A 347 -21.29 -9.75 12.67
CA ALA A 347 -22.48 -10.25 11.96
C ALA A 347 -22.09 -11.25 10.86
N SER A 348 -20.95 -11.05 10.21
CA SER A 348 -20.41 -11.91 9.17
C SER A 348 -18.94 -12.24 9.44
N VAL A 349 -18.52 -13.41 9.00
CA VAL A 349 -17.15 -13.91 9.19
C VAL A 349 -16.55 -14.29 7.84
N GLN A 350 -15.38 -13.79 7.59
CA GLN A 350 -14.59 -14.14 6.42
C GLN A 350 -13.78 -15.42 6.70
N ILE A 351 -13.97 -16.43 5.87
CA ILE A 351 -13.25 -17.70 5.93
C ILE A 351 -12.07 -17.64 4.96
N ALA A 352 -10.86 -17.66 5.50
CA ALA A 352 -9.64 -17.59 4.73
C ALA A 352 -9.32 -18.89 3.96
N SER A 353 -9.68 -20.04 4.52
CA SER A 353 -9.49 -21.34 3.88
C SER A 353 -10.45 -22.41 4.40
N GLY A 354 -10.64 -23.48 3.61
CA GLY A 354 -11.50 -24.62 3.96
C GLY A 354 -12.84 -24.64 3.25
N LEU A 355 -13.26 -23.58 2.55
CA LEU A 355 -14.54 -23.51 1.83
C LEU A 355 -14.35 -23.03 0.39
N THR A 356 -15.27 -23.46 -0.47
CA THR A 356 -15.44 -22.95 -1.82
C THR A 356 -16.76 -22.19 -1.94
N PRO A 357 -16.91 -21.23 -2.89
CA PRO A 357 -18.14 -20.48 -3.08
C PRO A 357 -19.36 -21.37 -3.42
N GLN A 358 -19.13 -22.56 -3.96
CA GLN A 358 -20.17 -23.52 -4.33
C GLN A 358 -20.60 -24.43 -3.18
N ALA A 359 -19.94 -24.36 -2.02
CA ALA A 359 -20.27 -25.18 -0.86
C ALA A 359 -21.67 -24.86 -0.35
N ARG A 360 -22.40 -25.89 0.09
CA ARG A 360 -23.73 -25.75 0.69
C ARG A 360 -23.58 -25.78 2.21
N VAL A 361 -23.58 -24.63 2.83
CA VAL A 361 -23.33 -24.45 4.27
C VAL A 361 -24.64 -24.30 5.03
N ILE A 362 -24.77 -24.93 6.19
CA ILE A 362 -25.92 -24.75 7.09
C ILE A 362 -25.84 -23.35 7.70
N ALA A 363 -26.90 -22.55 7.51
CA ALA A 363 -26.95 -21.15 7.97
C ALA A 363 -27.03 -21.02 9.51
N THR A 364 -27.71 -21.97 10.16
CA THR A 364 -27.87 -22.02 11.61
C THR A 364 -27.87 -23.48 12.02
N PRO A 365 -26.72 -24.07 12.34
CA PRO A 365 -26.61 -25.44 12.72
C PRO A 365 -27.24 -25.67 14.11
N PRO A 366 -28.04 -26.72 14.29
CA PRO A 366 -28.52 -27.15 15.62
C PRO A 366 -27.32 -27.53 16.54
N GLU A 367 -27.43 -27.31 17.83
CA GLU A 367 -26.36 -27.58 18.80
C GLU A 367 -25.92 -29.07 18.84
N ALA A 368 -26.83 -29.99 18.55
CA ALA A 368 -26.56 -31.43 18.55
C ALA A 368 -26.13 -32.01 17.21
N LEU A 369 -25.79 -31.14 16.22
CA LEU A 369 -25.42 -31.58 14.87
C LEU A 369 -24.08 -32.29 14.86
N ALA A 370 -24.07 -33.53 14.35
CA ALA A 370 -22.88 -34.37 14.28
C ALA A 370 -22.51 -34.75 12.85
N GLN A 371 -21.24 -35.21 12.69
CA GLN A 371 -20.73 -35.75 11.43
C GLN A 371 -21.57 -36.94 10.96
N GLY A 372 -22.11 -36.88 9.74
CA GLY A 372 -22.88 -37.95 9.11
C GLY A 372 -24.39 -37.88 9.33
N ASP A 373 -24.86 -36.93 10.12
CA ASP A 373 -26.29 -36.74 10.35
C ASP A 373 -27.03 -36.46 9.04
N ARG A 374 -28.29 -36.87 8.99
CA ARG A 374 -29.20 -36.49 7.89
C ARG A 374 -30.05 -35.30 8.31
N VAL A 375 -30.19 -34.35 7.43
CA VAL A 375 -30.99 -33.13 7.62
C VAL A 375 -31.96 -32.94 6.47
N ARG A 376 -33.11 -32.32 6.76
CA ARG A 376 -34.04 -31.88 5.76
C ARG A 376 -33.74 -30.44 5.38
N ILE A 377 -33.46 -30.20 4.10
CA ILE A 377 -33.18 -28.85 3.61
C ILE A 377 -34.48 -28.12 3.31
N VAL A 378 -34.72 -26.98 3.96
CA VAL A 378 -35.77 -26.04 3.59
C VAL A 378 -35.18 -25.02 2.61
N ARG A 379 -35.74 -24.95 1.40
CA ARG A 379 -35.44 -23.83 0.48
C ARG A 379 -36.10 -22.56 1.06
N ASN A 380 -35.30 -21.69 1.59
CA ASN A 380 -35.75 -20.34 1.90
C ASN A 380 -36.06 -19.65 0.57
N ARG A 381 -37.32 -19.45 0.23
CA ARG A 381 -37.72 -18.50 -0.81
C ARG A 381 -37.29 -17.14 -0.30
N GLY A 382 -36.21 -16.59 -0.87
CA GLY A 382 -35.68 -15.29 -0.52
C GLY A 382 -36.81 -14.27 -0.40
N LYS A 383 -36.88 -13.61 0.75
CA LYS A 383 -37.58 -12.32 0.86
C LYS A 383 -36.85 -11.36 -0.08
N GLY A 384 -37.47 -11.15 -1.26
CA GLY A 384 -37.10 -10.06 -2.13
C GLY A 384 -37.11 -8.76 -1.33
N THR A 385 -36.11 -7.96 -1.55
CA THR A 385 -35.97 -6.56 -1.15
C THR A 385 -37.31 -5.85 -1.26
N ALA A 386 -37.96 -5.62 -0.11
CA ALA A 386 -39.05 -4.65 -0.04
C ALA A 386 -38.38 -3.26 -0.06
N ASN A 387 -38.58 -2.56 -1.16
CA ASN A 387 -38.45 -1.13 -1.29
C ASN A 387 -38.91 -0.40 -0.02
N ALA A 388 -38.02 0.35 0.58
CA ALA A 388 -38.37 1.47 1.42
C ALA A 388 -38.24 2.75 0.57
N GLN A 389 -39.36 3.09 -0.11
CA GLN A 389 -39.70 4.47 -0.41
C GLN A 389 -40.46 5.00 0.81
N ASN A 390 -39.86 5.94 1.54
CA ASN A 390 -40.47 7.19 2.02
C ASN A 390 -39.37 8.08 2.56
#